data_35fde87d4491df0838ddc544ad011fe9
#
_entry.id   35fde87d4491df0838ddc544ad011fe9
#
_cell.length_a   1.000
_cell.length_b   1.000
_cell.length_c   1.000
_cell.angle_alpha   90.00
_cell.angle_beta   90.00
_cell.angle_gamma   90.00
#
_symmetry.space_group_name_H-M   'P 1'
#
loop_
_entity.id
_entity.type
_entity.pdbx_description
1 polymer ?
#
loop_
_entity_poly.entity_id
_entity_poly.type
_entity_poly.pdbx_seq_one_letter_code
_entity_poly.pdbx_strand_id
1 'polypeptide(L)'
;ETFAKNLSNQGTRVLWGRCYEFEHLLPYQPIAEALGPSLAGLTTEAIGQLPQWVISELERFIPDVLAGQPKSDGKPSANTDQEQMRFFAGVSHYLSMLSDSNRVLLVLEDLHWAAESTLELLHYLARHTPTSNSPLLIVGSYRPESLERQHPLMAFQRQLQGVGMALPFQLLPLSDVAVEQFLYEMSGRDKAIIPLTRRLNRETEGNPFFLVEIIKALFEMNTITLKEGAWQGDFDRISRGELPLPASIKEVIQARVHRMGETTQDALRTAAILGREFDFDLLVATWTQNEDITLDALDEMLRYQVIDEGTGISNRDYAFRHHKIQEVIHSMIPRQRRQYIHAQVAIAMEKHFSPQDETVSELAHHYLQAQNLDRSLAGKAAHYLLQAGNLAAKQFANVDAVTYYNRGLTVVPDTDQAGRYALLSAREHVYYAQGNRDAQQDDLVALWELVQDMTTEEQAEV
;
A
#
# COMPACT_ATOMS: atom_id res chain seq x y z
N GLU A 1 -7.82 14.58 -0.32
CA GLU A 1 -7.04 15.46 -1.23
C GLU A 1 -7.49 16.93 -1.14
N THR A 2 -8.77 17.25 -1.40
CA THR A 2 -9.27 18.66 -1.39
C THR A 2 -9.02 19.37 -0.06
N PHE A 3 -9.25 18.70 1.07
CA PHE A 3 -8.96 19.23 2.40
C PHE A 3 -7.47 19.54 2.57
N ALA A 4 -6.61 18.60 2.24
CA ALA A 4 -5.16 18.76 2.32
C ALA A 4 -4.66 19.90 1.41
N LYS A 5 -5.18 19.97 0.18
CA LYS A 5 -4.87 21.04 -0.78
C LYS A 5 -5.30 22.41 -0.29
N ASN A 6 -6.48 22.50 0.33
CA ASN A 6 -6.94 23.76 0.94
C ASN A 6 -6.05 24.21 2.12
N LEU A 7 -5.62 23.29 2.98
CA LEU A 7 -4.69 23.59 4.06
C LEU A 7 -3.30 23.96 3.53
N SER A 8 -2.80 23.29 2.51
CA SER A 8 -1.54 23.62 1.83
C SER A 8 -1.57 25.05 1.30
N ASN A 9 -2.67 25.48 0.68
CA ASN A 9 -2.86 26.84 0.20
C ASN A 9 -2.88 27.90 1.34
N GLN A 10 -3.12 27.44 2.58
CA GLN A 10 -3.07 28.28 3.80
C GLN A 10 -1.72 28.22 4.51
N GLY A 11 -0.69 27.63 3.88
CA GLY A 11 0.65 27.54 4.43
C GLY A 11 0.89 26.34 5.36
N THR A 12 -0.04 25.37 5.42
CA THR A 12 0.17 24.12 6.14
C THR A 12 1.07 23.19 5.33
N ARG A 13 2.10 22.62 5.93
CA ARG A 13 2.92 21.57 5.31
C ARG A 13 2.15 20.27 5.34
N VAL A 14 1.89 19.71 4.17
CA VAL A 14 1.21 18.43 4.01
C VAL A 14 2.25 17.35 3.74
N LEU A 15 2.25 16.31 4.56
CA LEU A 15 3.04 15.09 4.42
C LEU A 15 2.06 13.98 4.10
N TRP A 16 2.32 13.21 3.04
CA TRP A 16 1.37 12.24 2.53
C TRP A 16 2.03 10.90 2.33
N GLY A 17 1.50 9.86 2.95
CA GLY A 17 1.95 8.49 2.79
C GLY A 17 0.76 7.55 2.64
N ARG A 18 1.00 6.41 2.02
CA ARG A 18 -0.03 5.41 1.73
C ARG A 18 0.43 4.02 2.09
N CYS A 19 -0.49 3.20 2.57
CA CYS A 19 -0.30 1.77 2.71
C CYS A 19 -0.83 1.05 1.47
N TYR A 20 -0.14 0.02 1.02
CA TYR A 20 -0.51 -0.75 -0.17
C TYR A 20 -0.80 -2.20 0.20
N GLU A 21 -1.76 -2.82 -0.49
CA GLU A 21 -2.22 -4.19 -0.22
C GLU A 21 -1.08 -5.22 -0.24
N PHE A 22 -0.12 -5.02 -1.15
CA PHE A 22 1.00 -5.96 -1.32
C PHE A 22 2.20 -5.64 -0.44
N GLU A 23 2.23 -4.45 0.15
CA GLU A 23 3.31 -3.92 0.99
C GLU A 23 2.96 -3.94 2.48
N HIS A 24 1.88 -4.61 2.88
CA HIS A 24 1.41 -4.66 4.28
C HIS A 24 2.43 -5.25 5.27
N LEU A 25 3.56 -5.74 4.79
CA LEU A 25 4.69 -6.19 5.59
C LEU A 25 5.90 -5.25 5.52
N LEU A 26 5.88 -4.18 4.70
CA LEU A 26 6.96 -3.19 4.68
C LEU A 26 6.87 -2.31 5.93
N PRO A 27 7.82 -2.45 6.88
CA PRO A 27 7.79 -1.65 8.10
C PRO A 27 7.89 -0.16 7.77
N TYR A 28 7.03 0.65 8.39
CA TYR A 28 7.08 2.11 8.35
C TYR A 28 6.99 2.76 6.96
N GLN A 29 6.77 2.00 5.90
CA GLN A 29 6.78 2.46 4.51
C GLN A 29 5.92 3.73 4.29
N PRO A 30 4.65 3.84 4.78
CA PRO A 30 3.86 5.05 4.57
C PRO A 30 4.44 6.27 5.31
N ILE A 31 5.23 6.07 6.36
CA ILE A 31 5.94 7.14 7.05
C ILE A 31 7.17 7.57 6.23
N ALA A 32 7.91 6.61 5.68
CA ALA A 32 9.04 6.90 4.80
C ALA A 32 8.61 7.68 3.56
N GLU A 33 7.51 7.26 2.92
CA GLU A 33 6.91 7.95 1.79
C GLU A 33 6.49 9.39 2.15
N ALA A 34 5.87 9.57 3.31
CA ALA A 34 5.42 10.89 3.77
C ALA A 34 6.59 11.83 4.12
N LEU A 35 7.65 11.32 4.73
CA LEU A 35 8.77 12.13 5.22
C LEU A 35 9.88 12.33 4.18
N GLY A 36 10.06 11.38 3.26
CA GLY A 36 11.15 11.39 2.26
C GLY A 36 11.27 12.70 1.49
N PRO A 37 10.22 13.21 0.82
CA PRO A 37 10.28 14.47 0.10
C PRO A 37 10.61 15.67 1.00
N SER A 38 10.13 15.66 2.25
CA SER A 38 10.42 16.72 3.23
C SER A 38 11.87 16.69 3.69
N LEU A 39 12.44 15.51 3.88
CA LEU A 39 13.85 15.32 4.26
C LEU A 39 14.78 15.68 3.11
N ALA A 40 14.49 15.23 1.88
CA ALA A 40 15.27 15.56 0.69
C ALA A 40 15.30 17.06 0.38
N GLY A 41 14.26 17.80 0.78
CA GLY A 41 14.17 19.25 0.62
C GLY A 41 14.81 20.08 1.75
N LEU A 42 15.46 19.45 2.73
CA LEU A 42 16.11 20.19 3.82
C LEU A 42 17.36 20.94 3.32
N THR A 43 17.47 22.21 3.74
CA THR A 43 18.70 22.98 3.54
C THR A 43 19.79 22.51 4.50
N THR A 44 21.07 22.76 4.15
CA THR A 44 22.22 22.47 5.04
C THR A 44 22.07 23.10 6.42
N GLU A 45 21.48 24.29 6.49
CA GLU A 45 21.19 24.99 7.75
C GLU A 45 20.14 24.27 8.60
N ALA A 46 19.08 23.78 7.97
CA ALA A 46 18.02 23.03 8.65
C ALA A 46 18.52 21.66 9.14
N ILE A 47 19.38 20.99 8.36
CA ILE A 47 20.05 19.75 8.79
C ILE A 47 20.94 20.03 10.01
N GLY A 48 21.66 21.15 10.02
CA GLY A 48 22.50 21.56 11.15
C GLY A 48 21.76 21.87 12.45
N GLN A 49 20.45 22.07 12.38
CA GLN A 49 19.58 22.25 13.57
C GLN A 49 19.12 20.92 14.18
N LEU A 50 19.17 19.82 13.39
CA LEU A 50 18.82 18.51 13.90
C LEU A 50 19.96 17.93 14.74
N PRO A 51 19.65 17.35 15.91
CA PRO A 51 20.66 16.59 16.67
C PRO A 51 21.21 15.44 15.82
N GLN A 52 22.52 15.19 15.92
CA GLN A 52 23.20 14.15 15.14
C GLN A 52 22.56 12.75 15.29
N TRP A 53 22.06 12.43 16.50
CA TRP A 53 21.40 11.16 16.73
C TRP A 53 20.07 11.04 15.96
N VAL A 54 19.32 12.15 15.75
CA VAL A 54 18.10 12.16 14.93
C VAL A 54 18.44 11.89 13.47
N ILE A 55 19.48 12.58 12.96
CA ILE A 55 19.96 12.38 11.59
C ILE A 55 20.32 10.92 11.38
N SER A 56 21.10 10.32 12.30
CA SER A 56 21.52 8.92 12.20
C SER A 56 20.34 7.94 12.18
N GLU A 57 19.29 8.17 12.98
CA GLU A 57 18.12 7.30 13.00
C GLU A 57 17.27 7.47 11.72
N LEU A 58 17.14 8.71 11.21
CA LEU A 58 16.40 8.97 9.96
C LEU A 58 17.12 8.43 8.73
N GLU A 59 18.46 8.55 8.65
CA GLU A 59 19.28 7.97 7.56
C GLU A 59 19.21 6.44 7.52
N ARG A 60 19.13 5.81 8.69
CA ARG A 60 19.00 4.36 8.79
C ARG A 60 17.66 3.86 8.24
N PHE A 61 16.65 4.72 8.31
CA PHE A 61 15.27 4.42 7.94
C PHE A 61 14.93 4.81 6.49
N ILE A 62 15.44 5.96 6.04
CA ILE A 62 15.31 6.44 4.66
C ILE A 62 16.72 6.64 4.12
N PRO A 63 17.36 5.57 3.59
CA PRO A 63 18.70 5.64 3.03
C PRO A 63 18.78 6.69 1.92
N ASP A 64 19.96 7.31 1.78
CA ASP A 64 20.30 8.26 0.72
C ASP A 64 19.56 9.62 0.71
N VAL A 65 18.57 9.85 1.58
CA VAL A 65 17.86 11.13 1.62
C VAL A 65 18.72 12.26 2.22
N LEU A 66 19.62 11.93 3.12
CA LEU A 66 20.57 12.87 3.75
C LEU A 66 22.02 12.63 3.27
N ALA A 67 22.19 12.22 2.00
CA ALA A 67 23.47 11.88 1.41
C ALA A 67 24.51 13.02 1.57
N GLY A 68 25.64 12.71 2.19
CA GLY A 68 26.76 13.64 2.42
C GLY A 68 27.08 13.92 3.88
N GLN A 69 26.33 13.39 4.83
CA GLN A 69 26.64 13.46 6.25
C GLN A 69 27.58 12.30 6.67
N PRO A 70 28.48 12.49 7.65
CA PRO A 70 29.33 11.41 8.12
C PRO A 70 28.46 10.31 8.75
N LYS A 71 28.51 9.11 8.19
CA LYS A 71 27.84 7.93 8.75
C LYS A 71 28.35 7.72 10.18
N SER A 72 27.44 7.69 11.12
CA SER A 72 27.78 7.40 12.51
C SER A 72 28.15 5.92 12.64
N ASP A 73 29.37 5.63 13.09
CA ASP A 73 29.84 4.28 13.48
C ASP A 73 29.18 3.78 14.79
N GLY A 74 27.90 4.11 15.00
CA GLY A 74 27.14 3.64 16.15
C GLY A 74 27.08 2.12 16.15
N LYS A 75 27.86 1.48 17.05
CA LYS A 75 27.73 0.04 17.29
C LYS A 75 26.29 -0.24 17.70
N PRO A 76 25.62 -1.23 17.08
CA PRO A 76 24.29 -1.63 17.51
C PRO A 76 24.30 -1.97 19.01
N SER A 77 23.36 -1.41 19.75
CA SER A 77 23.16 -1.74 21.15
C SER A 77 22.64 -3.18 21.24
N ALA A 78 22.98 -3.89 22.31
CA ALA A 78 22.48 -5.24 22.55
C ALA A 78 20.97 -5.27 22.93
N ASN A 79 20.29 -4.10 22.98
CA ASN A 79 18.89 -3.99 23.38
C ASN A 79 18.05 -3.37 22.25
N THR A 80 17.38 -4.20 21.51
CA THR A 80 16.59 -3.88 20.31
C THR A 80 15.41 -2.94 20.63
N ASP A 81 14.76 -3.07 21.78
CA ASP A 81 13.63 -2.22 22.18
C ASP A 81 14.08 -0.77 22.42
N GLN A 82 15.28 -0.57 22.96
CA GLN A 82 15.83 0.78 23.14
C GLN A 82 16.15 1.45 21.80
N GLU A 83 16.60 0.69 20.83
CA GLU A 83 16.90 1.22 19.49
C GLU A 83 15.62 1.54 18.72
N GLN A 84 14.58 0.72 18.81
CA GLN A 84 13.26 1.03 18.25
C GLN A 84 12.66 2.30 18.86
N MET A 85 12.71 2.43 20.19
CA MET A 85 12.24 3.65 20.88
C MET A 85 13.05 4.87 20.47
N ARG A 86 14.35 4.71 20.23
CA ARG A 86 15.22 5.79 19.77
C ARG A 86 14.88 6.23 18.35
N PHE A 87 14.60 5.29 17.46
CA PHE A 87 14.07 5.57 16.13
C PHE A 87 12.73 6.32 16.20
N PHE A 88 11.77 5.83 17.00
CA PHE A 88 10.47 6.50 17.19
C PHE A 88 10.63 7.92 17.71
N ALA A 89 11.55 8.09 18.68
CA ALA A 89 11.89 9.42 19.20
C ALA A 89 12.51 10.33 18.13
N GLY A 90 13.33 9.78 17.23
CA GLY A 90 13.90 10.52 16.10
C GLY A 90 12.84 11.05 15.14
N VAL A 91 11.89 10.19 14.75
CA VAL A 91 10.75 10.59 13.92
C VAL A 91 9.88 11.65 14.60
N SER A 92 9.57 11.44 15.90
CA SER A 92 8.80 12.41 16.70
C SER A 92 9.51 13.77 16.78
N HIS A 93 10.82 13.76 17.00
CA HIS A 93 11.61 15.00 17.06
C HIS A 93 11.61 15.75 15.73
N TYR A 94 11.76 15.03 14.61
CA TYR A 94 11.70 15.63 13.27
C TYR A 94 10.33 16.25 12.99
N LEU A 95 9.24 15.56 13.29
CA LEU A 95 7.88 16.09 13.13
C LEU A 95 7.64 17.31 14.03
N SER A 96 8.17 17.30 15.25
CA SER A 96 8.10 18.47 16.16
C SER A 96 8.85 19.67 15.59
N MET A 97 10.06 19.49 15.08
CA MET A 97 10.82 20.55 14.42
C MET A 97 10.06 21.15 13.22
N LEU A 98 9.45 20.31 12.40
CA LEU A 98 8.62 20.80 11.30
C LEU A 98 7.41 21.59 11.81
N SER A 99 6.83 21.17 12.93
CA SER A 99 5.65 21.79 13.54
C SER A 99 5.96 23.11 14.22
N ASP A 100 7.19 23.32 14.72
CA ASP A 100 7.61 24.58 15.34
C ASP A 100 7.63 25.73 14.32
N SER A 101 7.89 25.41 13.06
CA SER A 101 7.99 26.41 11.98
C SER A 101 6.69 26.61 11.21
N ASN A 102 5.85 25.56 11.09
CA ASN A 102 4.62 25.57 10.29
C ASN A 102 3.59 24.60 10.87
N ARG A 103 2.31 24.80 10.52
CA ARG A 103 1.30 23.75 10.74
C ARG A 103 1.64 22.54 9.89
N VAL A 104 1.56 21.35 10.45
CA VAL A 104 1.86 20.10 9.78
C VAL A 104 0.61 19.21 9.73
N LEU A 105 0.28 18.72 8.55
CA LEU A 105 -0.74 17.69 8.34
C LEU A 105 -0.04 16.44 7.82
N LEU A 106 -0.06 15.36 8.58
CA LEU A 106 0.37 14.03 8.17
C LEU A 106 -0.87 13.23 7.77
N VAL A 107 -0.96 12.87 6.50
CA VAL A 107 -2.04 12.03 5.96
C VAL A 107 -1.49 10.64 5.68
N LEU A 108 -2.15 9.61 6.20
CA LEU A 108 -1.81 8.21 5.98
C LEU A 108 -3.03 7.48 5.43
N GLU A 109 -2.98 7.08 4.17
CA GLU A 109 -4.08 6.42 3.52
C GLU A 109 -4.01 4.89 3.68
N ASP A 110 -5.19 4.28 3.73
CA ASP A 110 -5.41 2.84 3.70
C ASP A 110 -4.69 2.06 4.83
N LEU A 111 -4.73 2.60 6.07
CA LEU A 111 -4.11 2.00 7.26
C LEU A 111 -4.53 0.55 7.57
N HIS A 112 -5.56 0.03 6.92
CA HIS A 112 -5.92 -1.38 7.00
C HIS A 112 -4.90 -2.31 6.32
N TRP A 113 -3.93 -1.76 5.57
CA TRP A 113 -2.78 -2.46 5.03
C TRP A 113 -1.46 -2.10 5.72
N ALA A 114 -1.52 -1.31 6.80
CA ALA A 114 -0.32 -0.93 7.54
C ALA A 114 0.34 -2.14 8.23
N ALA A 115 1.66 -2.21 8.18
CA ALA A 115 2.45 -3.12 9.00
C ALA A 115 2.24 -2.82 10.49
N GLU A 116 2.36 -3.83 11.35
CA GLU A 116 2.11 -3.67 12.79
C GLU A 116 3.09 -2.67 13.43
N SER A 117 4.36 -2.70 13.03
CA SER A 117 5.37 -1.73 13.45
C SER A 117 5.02 -0.28 13.08
N THR A 118 4.35 -0.06 11.94
CA THR A 118 3.84 1.26 11.54
C THR A 118 2.78 1.75 12.54
N LEU A 119 1.88 0.87 12.97
CA LEU A 119 0.87 1.21 13.98
C LEU A 119 1.49 1.48 15.36
N GLU A 120 2.55 0.75 15.73
CA GLU A 120 3.33 1.00 16.95
C GLU A 120 3.98 2.39 16.92
N LEU A 121 4.61 2.77 15.81
CA LEU A 121 5.17 4.12 15.62
C LEU A 121 4.08 5.19 15.73
N LEU A 122 2.92 4.99 15.08
CA LEU A 122 1.79 5.92 15.18
C LEU A 122 1.26 6.05 16.61
N HIS A 123 1.22 4.93 17.35
CA HIS A 123 0.85 4.94 18.75
C HIS A 123 1.86 5.76 19.59
N TYR A 124 3.15 5.58 19.32
CA TYR A 124 4.20 6.37 19.96
C TYR A 124 4.05 7.86 19.63
N LEU A 125 3.87 8.24 18.38
CA LEU A 125 3.71 9.62 17.94
C LEU A 125 2.50 10.28 18.60
N ALA A 126 1.37 9.59 18.67
CA ALA A 126 0.17 10.11 19.31
C ALA A 126 0.39 10.45 20.80
N ARG A 127 1.22 9.66 21.51
CA ARG A 127 1.48 9.85 22.94
C ARG A 127 2.60 10.85 23.26
N HIS A 128 3.59 10.97 22.39
CA HIS A 128 4.83 11.70 22.69
C HIS A 128 4.97 13.00 21.92
N THR A 129 4.09 13.25 20.93
CA THR A 129 4.06 14.58 20.29
C THR A 129 3.40 15.57 21.24
N PRO A 130 4.05 16.70 21.57
CA PRO A 130 3.51 17.66 22.54
C PRO A 130 2.16 18.21 22.10
N THR A 131 1.10 17.94 22.86
CA THR A 131 -0.28 18.33 22.53
C THR A 131 -0.56 19.81 22.75
N SER A 132 0.26 20.51 23.53
CA SER A 132 -0.08 21.85 24.01
C SER A 132 0.38 22.99 23.09
N ASN A 133 1.29 22.78 22.15
CA ASN A 133 1.76 23.86 21.26
C ASN A 133 2.23 23.39 19.86
N SER A 134 2.16 22.11 19.56
CA SER A 134 2.62 21.59 18.27
C SER A 134 1.43 21.50 17.31
N PRO A 135 1.40 22.29 16.23
CA PRO A 135 0.31 22.25 15.24
C PRO A 135 0.45 21.06 14.28
N LEU A 136 0.58 19.85 14.83
CA LEU A 136 0.59 18.59 14.09
C LEU A 136 -0.79 17.92 14.15
N LEU A 137 -1.37 17.67 12.97
CA LEU A 137 -2.57 16.85 12.82
C LEU A 137 -2.21 15.58 12.03
N ILE A 138 -2.51 14.42 12.60
CA ILE A 138 -2.38 13.12 11.90
C ILE A 138 -3.78 12.66 11.49
N VAL A 139 -3.95 12.35 10.21
CA VAL A 139 -5.20 11.84 9.65
C VAL A 139 -4.94 10.49 9.01
N GLY A 140 -5.56 9.44 9.53
CA GLY A 140 -5.49 8.09 8.97
C GLY A 140 -6.82 7.70 8.33
N SER A 141 -6.79 7.13 7.14
CA SER A 141 -7.97 6.53 6.51
C SER A 141 -7.88 5.00 6.50
N TYR A 142 -9.00 4.34 6.65
CA TYR A 142 -9.09 2.88 6.56
C TYR A 142 -10.51 2.44 6.15
N ARG A 143 -10.67 1.18 5.76
CA ARG A 143 -11.95 0.56 5.40
C ARG A 143 -12.36 -0.41 6.49
N PRO A 144 -13.47 -0.16 7.20
CA PRO A 144 -13.96 -1.07 8.24
C PRO A 144 -14.26 -2.49 7.71
N GLU A 145 -14.78 -2.59 6.48
CA GLU A 145 -15.12 -3.85 5.82
C GLU A 145 -13.92 -4.73 5.46
N SER A 146 -12.73 -4.14 5.39
CA SER A 146 -11.47 -4.85 5.13
C SER A 146 -10.81 -5.38 6.42
N LEU A 147 -11.37 -5.06 7.59
CA LEU A 147 -10.79 -5.44 8.87
C LEU A 147 -11.36 -6.76 9.39
N GLU A 148 -10.50 -7.75 9.59
CA GLU A 148 -10.83 -8.95 10.34
C GLU A 148 -10.96 -8.64 11.84
N ARG A 149 -11.67 -9.52 12.59
CA ARG A 149 -11.93 -9.30 14.04
C ARG A 149 -10.68 -9.09 14.90
N GLN A 150 -9.55 -9.66 14.47
CA GLN A 150 -8.26 -9.59 15.19
C GLN A 150 -7.25 -8.66 14.54
N HIS A 151 -7.69 -7.81 13.60
CA HIS A 151 -6.78 -6.91 12.90
C HIS A 151 -6.09 -5.93 13.86
N PRO A 152 -4.74 -5.74 13.80
CA PRO A 152 -3.98 -4.88 14.72
C PRO A 152 -4.51 -3.45 14.79
N LEU A 153 -4.98 -2.89 13.67
CA LEU A 153 -5.59 -1.56 13.61
C LEU A 153 -6.79 -1.40 14.55
N MET A 154 -7.55 -2.46 14.81
CA MET A 154 -8.69 -2.43 15.74
C MET A 154 -8.23 -2.26 17.20
N ALA A 155 -7.12 -2.90 17.57
CA ALA A 155 -6.52 -2.74 18.90
C ALA A 155 -5.93 -1.34 19.05
N PHE A 156 -5.18 -0.88 18.06
CA PHE A 156 -4.60 0.46 17.98
C PHE A 156 -5.68 1.55 18.14
N GLN A 157 -6.76 1.47 17.37
CA GLN A 157 -7.85 2.44 17.43
C GLN A 157 -8.49 2.49 18.82
N ARG A 158 -8.80 1.31 19.42
CA ARG A 158 -9.38 1.24 20.77
C ARG A 158 -8.47 1.85 21.84
N GLN A 159 -7.17 1.62 21.73
CA GLN A 159 -6.19 2.18 22.67
C GLN A 159 -6.16 3.71 22.58
N LEU A 160 -6.10 4.29 21.38
CA LEU A 160 -6.06 5.74 21.22
C LEU A 160 -7.39 6.41 21.62
N GLN A 161 -8.53 5.80 21.30
CA GLN A 161 -9.84 6.30 21.71
C GLN A 161 -10.00 6.25 23.24
N GLY A 162 -9.55 5.16 23.88
CA GLY A 162 -9.64 4.98 25.33
C GLY A 162 -8.89 6.06 26.13
N VAL A 163 -7.87 6.69 25.53
CA VAL A 163 -7.11 7.81 26.14
C VAL A 163 -7.47 9.17 25.54
N GLY A 164 -8.50 9.26 24.70
CA GLY A 164 -8.96 10.50 24.10
C GLY A 164 -8.02 11.13 23.05
N MET A 165 -7.09 10.36 22.50
CA MET A 165 -6.09 10.84 21.52
C MET A 165 -6.52 10.65 20.07
N ALA A 166 -7.61 9.94 19.80
CA ALA A 166 -8.15 9.77 18.46
C ALA A 166 -9.64 10.12 18.42
N LEU A 167 -10.02 10.86 17.38
CA LEU A 167 -11.40 11.16 17.04
C LEU A 167 -11.80 10.34 15.81
N PRO A 168 -12.63 9.31 15.95
CA PRO A 168 -13.13 8.58 14.81
C PRO A 168 -14.12 9.44 14.02
N PHE A 169 -13.92 9.48 12.71
CA PHE A 169 -14.82 10.14 11.78
C PHE A 169 -15.27 9.17 10.70
N GLN A 170 -16.56 8.85 10.68
CA GLN A 170 -17.12 7.98 9.68
C GLN A 170 -17.66 8.79 8.51
N LEU A 171 -17.12 8.53 7.31
CA LEU A 171 -17.70 9.04 6.07
C LEU A 171 -18.96 8.21 5.74
N LEU A 172 -20.11 8.87 5.77
CA LEU A 172 -21.37 8.27 5.37
C LEU A 172 -21.55 8.40 3.85
N PRO A 173 -22.32 7.49 3.23
CA PRO A 173 -22.79 7.67 1.85
C PRO A 173 -23.48 9.03 1.67
N LEU A 174 -23.50 9.54 0.45
CA LEU A 174 -24.27 10.74 0.12
C LEU A 174 -25.75 10.53 0.43
N SER A 175 -26.37 11.50 1.07
CA SER A 175 -27.82 11.48 1.29
C SER A 175 -28.57 11.66 -0.04
N ASP A 176 -29.86 11.26 -0.08
CA ASP A 176 -30.73 11.45 -1.24
C ASP A 176 -30.68 12.89 -1.77
N VAL A 177 -30.71 13.86 -0.85
CA VAL A 177 -30.66 15.30 -1.18
C VAL A 177 -29.30 15.67 -1.79
N ALA A 178 -28.21 15.12 -1.26
CA ALA A 178 -26.88 15.38 -1.78
C ALA A 178 -26.67 14.77 -3.17
N VAL A 179 -27.19 13.55 -3.42
CA VAL A 179 -27.17 12.91 -4.74
C VAL A 179 -28.02 13.71 -5.73
N GLU A 180 -29.23 14.17 -5.33
CA GLU A 180 -30.09 14.99 -6.17
C GLU A 180 -29.39 16.30 -6.55
N GLN A 181 -28.82 17.00 -5.59
CA GLN A 181 -28.11 18.25 -5.83
C GLN A 181 -26.89 18.05 -6.74
N PHE A 182 -26.11 16.99 -6.50
CA PHE A 182 -24.94 16.67 -7.32
C PHE A 182 -25.33 16.42 -8.78
N LEU A 183 -26.36 15.60 -9.02
CA LEU A 183 -26.82 15.31 -10.38
C LEU A 183 -27.48 16.51 -11.04
N TYR A 184 -28.22 17.31 -10.29
CA TYR A 184 -28.82 18.54 -10.78
C TYR A 184 -27.75 19.54 -11.27
N GLU A 185 -26.71 19.77 -10.50
CA GLU A 185 -25.61 20.66 -10.91
C GLU A 185 -24.86 20.11 -12.13
N MET A 186 -24.59 18.79 -12.16
CA MET A 186 -23.88 18.16 -13.28
C MET A 186 -24.70 18.09 -14.56
N SER A 187 -26.01 17.98 -14.48
CA SER A 187 -26.89 17.88 -15.67
C SER A 187 -27.16 19.21 -16.36
N GLY A 188 -26.57 20.30 -15.89
CA GLY A 188 -26.85 21.65 -16.39
C GLY A 188 -28.09 22.28 -15.75
N ARG A 189 -28.44 21.82 -14.52
CA ARG A 189 -29.56 22.28 -13.70
C ARG A 189 -30.93 21.94 -14.29
N ASP A 190 -31.02 20.81 -15.00
CA ASP A 190 -32.28 20.32 -15.57
C ASP A 190 -33.06 19.52 -14.54
N LYS A 191 -34.32 19.93 -14.26
CA LYS A 191 -35.20 19.22 -13.34
C LYS A 191 -35.71 17.88 -13.91
N ALA A 192 -35.58 17.63 -15.19
CA ALA A 192 -35.95 16.36 -15.82
C ALA A 192 -35.10 15.18 -15.30
N ILE A 193 -33.94 15.46 -14.66
CA ILE A 193 -33.07 14.45 -14.05
C ILE A 193 -33.67 13.84 -12.75
N ILE A 194 -34.59 14.51 -12.06
CA ILE A 194 -35.07 14.12 -10.73
C ILE A 194 -35.59 12.67 -10.64
N PRO A 195 -36.37 12.15 -11.60
CA PRO A 195 -36.78 10.74 -11.57
C PRO A 195 -35.61 9.76 -11.61
N LEU A 196 -34.54 10.10 -12.35
CA LEU A 196 -33.33 9.29 -12.45
C LEU A 196 -32.51 9.33 -11.14
N THR A 197 -32.49 10.45 -10.41
CA THR A 197 -31.71 10.58 -9.17
C THR A 197 -32.11 9.54 -8.12
N ARG A 198 -33.41 9.30 -7.95
CA ARG A 198 -33.95 8.32 -6.99
C ARG A 198 -33.49 6.90 -7.33
N ARG A 199 -33.49 6.56 -8.62
CA ARG A 199 -33.04 5.25 -9.06
C ARG A 199 -31.53 5.12 -8.86
N LEU A 200 -30.75 6.10 -9.30
CA LEU A 200 -29.30 6.09 -9.12
C LEU A 200 -28.89 6.01 -7.64
N ASN A 201 -29.55 6.77 -6.77
CA ASN A 201 -29.27 6.70 -5.34
C ASN A 201 -29.53 5.30 -4.77
N ARG A 202 -30.65 4.68 -5.13
CA ARG A 202 -30.97 3.32 -4.67
C ARG A 202 -29.96 2.28 -5.17
N GLU A 203 -29.53 2.35 -6.44
CA GLU A 203 -28.59 1.39 -7.02
C GLU A 203 -27.14 1.60 -6.50
N THR A 204 -26.79 2.83 -6.14
CA THR A 204 -25.44 3.18 -5.67
C THR A 204 -25.34 3.24 -4.15
N GLU A 205 -26.48 3.18 -3.45
CA GLU A 205 -26.55 3.41 -2.00
C GLU A 205 -25.87 4.72 -1.56
N GLY A 206 -25.85 5.73 -2.44
CA GLY A 206 -25.19 7.00 -2.22
C GLY A 206 -23.66 6.96 -2.30
N ASN A 207 -23.06 5.87 -2.80
CA ASN A 207 -21.63 5.79 -3.02
C ASN A 207 -21.19 6.71 -4.17
N PRO A 208 -20.38 7.77 -3.93
CA PRO A 208 -20.04 8.75 -4.96
C PRO A 208 -19.28 8.14 -6.15
N PHE A 209 -18.38 7.21 -5.88
CA PHE A 209 -17.61 6.55 -6.94
C PHE A 209 -18.50 5.73 -7.85
N PHE A 210 -19.41 4.93 -7.27
CA PHE A 210 -20.35 4.12 -8.06
C PHE A 210 -21.32 5.00 -8.83
N LEU A 211 -21.79 6.11 -8.24
CA LEU A 211 -22.64 7.08 -8.91
C LEU A 211 -21.98 7.65 -10.17
N VAL A 212 -20.73 8.11 -10.04
CA VAL A 212 -19.96 8.66 -11.17
C VAL A 212 -19.71 7.59 -12.24
N GLU A 213 -19.39 6.36 -11.85
CA GLU A 213 -19.13 5.29 -12.80
C GLU A 213 -20.39 4.85 -13.58
N ILE A 214 -21.58 4.81 -12.93
CA ILE A 214 -22.84 4.57 -13.64
C ILE A 214 -23.13 5.70 -14.63
N ILE A 215 -22.93 6.96 -14.24
CA ILE A 215 -23.16 8.10 -15.12
C ILE A 215 -22.24 8.00 -16.36
N LYS A 216 -20.97 7.71 -16.18
CA LYS A 216 -20.05 7.48 -17.29
C LYS A 216 -20.54 6.38 -18.22
N ALA A 217 -20.97 5.25 -17.65
CA ALA A 217 -21.49 4.13 -18.42
C ALA A 217 -22.73 4.54 -19.25
N LEU A 218 -23.63 5.35 -18.70
CA LEU A 218 -24.80 5.89 -19.43
C LEU A 218 -24.39 6.77 -20.61
N PHE A 219 -23.34 7.61 -20.44
CA PHE A 219 -22.78 8.39 -21.54
C PHE A 219 -22.12 7.51 -22.60
N GLU A 220 -21.32 6.54 -22.20
CA GLU A 220 -20.63 5.60 -23.09
C GLU A 220 -21.60 4.74 -23.91
N MET A 221 -22.77 4.41 -23.34
CA MET A 221 -23.85 3.71 -24.04
C MET A 221 -24.73 4.64 -24.89
N ASN A 222 -24.41 5.94 -24.98
CA ASN A 222 -25.23 6.97 -25.61
C ASN A 222 -26.69 7.03 -25.07
N THR A 223 -26.93 6.53 -23.88
CA THR A 223 -28.23 6.61 -23.20
C THR A 223 -28.47 8.04 -22.70
N ILE A 224 -27.40 8.71 -22.33
CA ILE A 224 -27.32 10.14 -22.02
C ILE A 224 -26.27 10.77 -22.91
N THR A 225 -26.55 11.96 -23.40
CA THR A 225 -25.61 12.75 -24.23
C THR A 225 -25.50 14.17 -23.66
N LEU A 226 -24.38 14.84 -23.92
CA LEU A 226 -24.19 16.24 -23.55
C LEU A 226 -24.44 17.12 -24.76
N LYS A 227 -25.39 18.04 -24.67
CA LYS A 227 -25.65 19.06 -25.70
C LYS A 227 -25.84 20.43 -25.06
N GLU A 228 -25.13 21.42 -25.56
CA GLU A 228 -25.21 22.80 -25.07
C GLU A 228 -25.00 22.95 -23.55
N GLY A 229 -24.16 22.08 -22.96
CA GLY A 229 -23.87 22.10 -21.52
C GLY A 229 -24.92 21.41 -20.63
N ALA A 230 -25.97 20.84 -21.22
CA ALA A 230 -27.00 20.09 -20.51
C ALA A 230 -27.04 18.61 -20.92
N TRP A 231 -27.44 17.74 -20.01
CA TRP A 231 -27.65 16.32 -20.30
C TRP A 231 -28.95 16.12 -21.05
N GLN A 232 -28.92 15.32 -22.11
CA GLN A 232 -30.08 14.92 -22.87
C GLN A 232 -30.22 13.41 -22.86
N GLY A 233 -31.43 12.92 -22.58
CA GLY A 233 -31.76 11.49 -22.53
C GLY A 233 -33.20 11.28 -22.11
N ASP A 234 -33.70 10.06 -22.25
CA ASP A 234 -35.02 9.68 -21.77
C ASP A 234 -34.92 9.25 -20.30
N PHE A 235 -34.81 10.23 -19.40
CA PHE A 235 -34.64 10.01 -17.96
C PHE A 235 -35.84 9.26 -17.35
N ASP A 236 -37.02 9.41 -17.91
CA ASP A 236 -38.22 8.71 -17.45
C ASP A 236 -38.19 7.22 -17.76
N ARG A 237 -37.74 6.82 -18.95
CA ARG A 237 -37.53 5.40 -19.29
C ARG A 237 -36.42 4.77 -18.48
N ILE A 238 -35.33 5.50 -18.30
CA ILE A 238 -34.24 5.04 -17.42
C ILE A 238 -34.76 4.85 -15.99
N SER A 239 -35.53 5.81 -15.46
CA SER A 239 -36.03 5.76 -14.08
C SER A 239 -37.02 4.61 -13.85
N ARG A 240 -37.84 4.28 -14.85
CA ARG A 240 -38.82 3.17 -14.81
C ARG A 240 -38.22 1.79 -14.99
N GLY A 241 -36.89 1.70 -15.26
CA GLY A 241 -36.21 0.42 -15.45
C GLY A 241 -36.36 -0.17 -16.86
N GLU A 242 -36.90 0.58 -17.82
CA GLU A 242 -37.00 0.17 -19.21
C GLU A 242 -35.61 0.11 -19.89
N LEU A 243 -34.66 0.87 -19.37
CA LEU A 243 -33.25 0.81 -19.76
C LEU A 243 -32.43 0.23 -18.59
N PRO A 244 -31.61 -0.81 -18.83
CA PRO A 244 -30.82 -1.44 -17.78
C PRO A 244 -29.76 -0.49 -17.24
N LEU A 245 -29.60 -0.47 -15.91
CA LEU A 245 -28.43 0.09 -15.24
C LEU A 245 -27.55 -1.06 -14.75
N PRO A 246 -26.23 -0.89 -14.72
CA PRO A 246 -25.35 -1.85 -14.06
C PRO A 246 -25.75 -2.02 -12.59
N ALA A 247 -25.90 -3.26 -12.13
CA ALA A 247 -26.33 -3.56 -10.77
C ALA A 247 -25.18 -3.44 -9.74
N SER A 248 -23.95 -3.32 -10.21
CA SER A 248 -22.77 -3.21 -9.33
C SER A 248 -21.62 -2.47 -10.00
N ILE A 249 -20.75 -1.89 -9.19
CA ILE A 249 -19.44 -1.35 -9.63
C ILE A 249 -18.65 -2.37 -10.46
N LYS A 250 -18.72 -3.65 -10.06
CA LYS A 250 -18.04 -4.74 -10.75
C LYS A 250 -18.54 -4.86 -12.19
N GLU A 251 -19.84 -4.83 -12.41
CA GLU A 251 -20.42 -4.89 -13.77
C GLU A 251 -20.02 -3.69 -14.62
N VAL A 252 -20.00 -2.48 -14.04
CA VAL A 252 -19.55 -1.28 -14.76
C VAL A 252 -18.11 -1.42 -15.25
N ILE A 253 -17.22 -1.82 -14.35
CA ILE A 253 -15.80 -1.99 -14.67
C ILE A 253 -15.61 -3.15 -15.66
N GLN A 254 -16.30 -4.27 -15.47
CA GLN A 254 -16.27 -5.40 -16.40
C GLN A 254 -16.71 -5.01 -17.80
N ALA A 255 -17.84 -4.31 -17.93
CA ALA A 255 -18.33 -3.85 -19.22
C ALA A 255 -17.35 -2.90 -19.92
N ARG A 256 -16.62 -2.06 -19.15
CA ARG A 256 -15.56 -1.18 -19.67
C ARG A 256 -14.39 -2.00 -20.17
N VAL A 257 -13.91 -2.95 -19.37
CA VAL A 257 -12.79 -3.82 -19.73
C VAL A 257 -13.12 -4.66 -20.97
N HIS A 258 -14.33 -5.22 -21.10
CA HIS A 258 -14.73 -6.03 -22.26
C HIS A 258 -14.82 -5.23 -23.57
N ARG A 259 -14.86 -3.90 -23.53
CA ARG A 259 -14.84 -3.06 -24.74
C ARG A 259 -13.44 -2.78 -25.26
N MET A 260 -12.41 -3.06 -24.46
CA MET A 260 -11.02 -2.95 -24.87
C MET A 260 -10.62 -4.16 -25.73
N GLY A 261 -9.62 -3.99 -26.57
CA GLY A 261 -9.02 -5.08 -27.32
C GLY A 261 -8.52 -6.22 -26.41
N GLU A 262 -8.52 -7.46 -26.88
CA GLU A 262 -8.06 -8.63 -26.11
C GLU A 262 -6.62 -8.44 -25.63
N THR A 263 -5.75 -7.86 -26.45
CA THR A 263 -4.37 -7.55 -26.13
C THR A 263 -4.27 -6.57 -24.95
N THR A 264 -5.08 -5.50 -24.97
CA THR A 264 -5.16 -4.52 -23.88
C THR A 264 -5.72 -5.14 -22.61
N GLN A 265 -6.72 -6.02 -22.72
CA GLN A 265 -7.25 -6.73 -21.54
C GLN A 265 -6.19 -7.63 -20.88
N ASP A 266 -5.31 -8.26 -21.67
CA ASP A 266 -4.24 -9.11 -21.13
C ASP A 266 -3.14 -8.27 -20.46
N ALA A 267 -2.74 -7.15 -21.09
CA ALA A 267 -1.85 -6.16 -20.47
C ALA A 267 -2.42 -5.61 -19.15
N LEU A 268 -3.72 -5.29 -19.14
CA LEU A 268 -4.41 -4.76 -17.97
C LEU A 268 -4.45 -5.77 -16.80
N ARG A 269 -4.58 -7.07 -17.08
CA ARG A 269 -4.47 -8.13 -16.06
C ARG A 269 -3.07 -8.15 -15.45
N THR A 270 -2.04 -8.01 -16.28
CA THR A 270 -0.65 -7.95 -15.82
C THR A 270 -0.41 -6.70 -14.97
N ALA A 271 -0.86 -5.53 -15.44
CA ALA A 271 -0.78 -4.28 -14.68
C ALA A 271 -1.49 -4.37 -13.31
N ALA A 272 -2.65 -5.03 -13.25
CA ALA A 272 -3.39 -5.21 -11.99
C ALA A 272 -2.64 -6.08 -10.96
N ILE A 273 -1.76 -6.98 -11.41
CA ILE A 273 -0.89 -7.80 -10.54
C ILE A 273 0.38 -7.04 -10.15
N LEU A 274 0.90 -6.17 -11.01
CA LEU A 274 2.04 -5.30 -10.66
C LEU A 274 1.71 -4.37 -9.48
N GLY A 275 0.46 -3.94 -9.36
CA GLY A 275 0.01 -3.12 -8.25
C GLY A 275 -0.90 -1.98 -8.68
N ARG A 276 -1.15 -1.06 -7.77
CA ARG A 276 -1.94 0.15 -8.05
C ARG A 276 -1.16 1.12 -8.94
N GLU A 277 0.12 1.21 -8.74
CA GLU A 277 1.07 2.02 -9.49
C GLU A 277 2.14 1.11 -10.09
N PHE A 278 2.54 1.34 -11.32
CA PHE A 278 3.48 0.46 -12.02
C PHE A 278 4.31 1.22 -13.05
N ASP A 279 5.47 0.66 -13.37
CA ASP A 279 6.41 1.21 -14.34
C ASP A 279 6.21 0.57 -15.71
N PHE A 280 6.48 1.32 -16.75
CA PHE A 280 6.47 0.87 -18.13
C PHE A 280 7.42 -0.32 -18.35
N ASP A 281 8.68 -0.15 -17.93
CA ASP A 281 9.72 -1.15 -18.14
C ASP A 281 9.38 -2.49 -17.48
N LEU A 282 8.78 -2.46 -16.27
CA LEU A 282 8.38 -3.68 -15.57
C LEU A 282 7.17 -4.34 -16.23
N LEU A 283 6.22 -3.54 -16.77
CA LEU A 283 5.10 -4.08 -17.54
C LEU A 283 5.59 -4.79 -18.80
N VAL A 284 6.49 -4.15 -19.59
CA VAL A 284 7.10 -4.73 -20.80
C VAL A 284 7.85 -6.03 -20.46
N ALA A 285 8.68 -6.00 -19.41
CA ALA A 285 9.47 -7.15 -18.99
C ALA A 285 8.61 -8.33 -18.53
N THR A 286 7.49 -8.06 -17.87
CA THR A 286 6.58 -9.07 -17.33
C THR A 286 5.67 -9.64 -18.41
N TRP A 287 5.07 -8.78 -19.22
CA TRP A 287 4.08 -9.17 -20.22
C TRP A 287 4.72 -9.79 -21.49
N THR A 288 6.03 -9.59 -21.66
CA THR A 288 6.84 -10.17 -22.76
C THR A 288 6.37 -9.85 -24.17
N GLN A 289 5.63 -8.74 -24.35
CA GLN A 289 5.31 -8.18 -25.65
C GLN A 289 6.35 -7.11 -26.04
N ASN A 290 6.32 -6.67 -27.29
CA ASN A 290 7.18 -5.57 -27.69
C ASN A 290 6.67 -4.22 -27.12
N GLU A 291 7.56 -3.23 -27.08
CA GLU A 291 7.26 -1.90 -26.55
C GLU A 291 6.09 -1.21 -27.27
N ASP A 292 6.03 -1.29 -28.61
CA ASP A 292 4.97 -0.68 -29.41
C ASP A 292 3.58 -1.22 -29.04
N ILE A 293 3.46 -2.55 -28.91
CA ILE A 293 2.19 -3.18 -28.48
C ILE A 293 1.83 -2.76 -27.07
N THR A 294 2.83 -2.60 -26.20
CA THR A 294 2.60 -2.18 -24.81
C THR A 294 2.12 -0.72 -24.75
N LEU A 295 2.73 0.16 -25.54
CA LEU A 295 2.30 1.55 -25.66
C LEU A 295 0.86 1.66 -26.21
N ASP A 296 0.53 0.92 -27.28
CA ASP A 296 -0.83 0.89 -27.82
C ASP A 296 -1.87 0.42 -26.76
N ALA A 297 -1.49 -0.57 -25.95
CA ALA A 297 -2.34 -1.05 -24.86
C ALA A 297 -2.52 0.00 -23.74
N LEU A 298 -1.45 0.71 -23.37
CA LEU A 298 -1.49 1.79 -22.39
C LEU A 298 -2.32 2.99 -22.89
N ASP A 299 -2.18 3.37 -24.16
CA ASP A 299 -2.99 4.41 -24.78
C ASP A 299 -4.48 4.07 -24.76
N GLU A 300 -4.81 2.81 -24.99
CA GLU A 300 -6.20 2.35 -24.87
C GLU A 300 -6.68 2.37 -23.42
N MET A 301 -5.88 1.95 -22.44
CA MET A 301 -6.23 2.02 -21.00
C MET A 301 -6.44 3.46 -20.53
N LEU A 302 -5.61 4.41 -20.97
CA LEU A 302 -5.75 5.85 -20.69
C LEU A 302 -7.04 6.40 -21.31
N ARG A 303 -7.32 6.08 -22.58
CA ARG A 303 -8.54 6.49 -23.29
C ARG A 303 -9.81 6.01 -22.59
N TYR A 304 -9.80 4.77 -22.08
CA TYR A 304 -10.91 4.23 -21.29
C TYR A 304 -10.90 4.69 -19.83
N GLN A 305 -9.96 5.56 -19.43
CA GLN A 305 -9.86 6.12 -18.08
C GLN A 305 -9.77 5.04 -16.98
N VAL A 306 -9.07 3.96 -17.26
CA VAL A 306 -8.79 2.88 -16.29
C VAL A 306 -7.52 3.19 -15.52
N ILE A 307 -6.54 3.79 -16.20
CA ILE A 307 -5.30 4.28 -15.62
C ILE A 307 -5.13 5.78 -15.90
N ASP A 308 -4.27 6.42 -15.16
CA ASP A 308 -3.75 7.78 -15.39
C ASP A 308 -2.22 7.70 -15.48
N GLU A 309 -1.58 8.68 -16.14
CA GLU A 309 -0.13 8.88 -16.07
C GLU A 309 0.28 9.29 -14.64
N GLY A 310 1.46 8.88 -14.22
CA GLY A 310 1.98 9.19 -12.89
C GLY A 310 2.04 10.70 -12.62
N THR A 311 1.61 11.12 -11.46
CA THR A 311 1.52 12.55 -11.10
C THR A 311 2.86 13.14 -10.63
N GLY A 312 3.97 12.38 -10.72
CA GLY A 312 5.30 12.81 -10.27
C GLY A 312 5.49 12.86 -8.75
N ILE A 313 4.48 12.43 -7.98
CA ILE A 313 4.59 12.28 -6.52
C ILE A 313 5.16 10.89 -6.20
N SER A 314 4.70 9.85 -6.89
CA SER A 314 5.35 8.56 -6.92
C SER A 314 6.29 8.50 -8.12
N ASN A 315 7.41 7.80 -7.98
CA ASN A 315 8.39 7.63 -9.06
C ASN A 315 7.94 6.57 -10.10
N ARG A 316 6.63 6.29 -10.18
CA ARG A 316 6.01 5.30 -11.08
C ARG A 316 5.36 5.99 -12.29
N ASP A 317 5.42 5.35 -13.45
CA ASP A 317 4.96 5.93 -14.72
C ASP A 317 3.44 6.00 -14.85
N TYR A 318 2.73 4.99 -14.31
CA TYR A 318 1.28 4.83 -14.43
C TYR A 318 0.64 4.42 -13.11
N ALA A 319 -0.62 4.81 -12.93
CA ALA A 319 -1.43 4.43 -11.78
C ALA A 319 -2.86 4.07 -12.19
N PHE A 320 -3.47 3.09 -11.55
CA PHE A 320 -4.92 2.88 -11.68
C PHE A 320 -5.66 4.10 -11.14
N ARG A 321 -6.56 4.66 -11.94
CA ARG A 321 -7.32 5.87 -11.63
C ARG A 321 -8.07 5.79 -10.29
N HIS A 322 -8.54 4.60 -9.98
CA HIS A 322 -9.12 4.28 -8.68
C HIS A 322 -8.76 2.84 -8.30
N HIS A 323 -8.32 2.64 -7.05
CA HIS A 323 -7.89 1.32 -6.59
C HIS A 323 -9.02 0.25 -6.77
N LYS A 324 -10.30 0.64 -6.67
CA LYS A 324 -11.42 -0.30 -6.91
C LYS A 324 -11.44 -0.85 -8.34
N ILE A 325 -10.91 -0.12 -9.31
CA ILE A 325 -10.75 -0.61 -10.69
C ILE A 325 -9.72 -1.75 -10.69
N GLN A 326 -8.56 -1.53 -10.09
CA GLN A 326 -7.51 -2.55 -9.95
C GLN A 326 -8.02 -3.79 -9.20
N GLU A 327 -8.67 -3.61 -8.06
CA GLU A 327 -9.26 -4.69 -7.25
C GLU A 327 -10.26 -5.55 -8.05
N VAL A 328 -11.17 -4.91 -8.80
CA VAL A 328 -12.13 -5.64 -9.64
C VAL A 328 -11.41 -6.42 -10.73
N ILE A 329 -10.45 -5.81 -11.44
CA ILE A 329 -9.69 -6.49 -12.50
C ILE A 329 -8.90 -7.65 -11.90
N HIS A 330 -8.22 -7.46 -10.77
CA HIS A 330 -7.51 -8.51 -10.06
C HIS A 330 -8.44 -9.67 -9.70
N SER A 331 -9.66 -9.39 -9.20
CA SER A 331 -10.65 -10.41 -8.86
C SER A 331 -11.18 -11.20 -10.08
N MET A 332 -11.10 -10.64 -11.29
CA MET A 332 -11.50 -11.30 -12.54
C MET A 332 -10.45 -12.30 -13.04
N ILE A 333 -9.21 -12.21 -12.58
CA ILE A 333 -8.14 -13.10 -13.02
C ILE A 333 -8.28 -14.46 -12.33
N PRO A 334 -8.40 -15.57 -13.07
CA PRO A 334 -8.46 -16.91 -12.49
C PRO A 334 -7.21 -17.19 -11.64
N ARG A 335 -7.36 -17.95 -10.55
CA ARG A 335 -6.29 -18.24 -9.57
C ARG A 335 -4.98 -18.71 -10.23
N GLN A 336 -5.07 -19.69 -11.13
CA GLN A 336 -3.87 -20.22 -11.82
C GLN A 336 -3.18 -19.16 -12.67
N ARG A 337 -3.96 -18.34 -13.39
CA ARG A 337 -3.42 -17.25 -14.20
C ARG A 337 -2.75 -16.19 -13.32
N ARG A 338 -3.33 -15.85 -12.17
CA ARG A 338 -2.71 -14.94 -11.20
C ARG A 338 -1.36 -15.46 -10.73
N GLN A 339 -1.31 -16.73 -10.29
CA GLN A 339 -0.06 -17.35 -9.85
C GLN A 339 1.01 -17.28 -10.93
N TYR A 340 0.63 -17.57 -12.19
CA TYR A 340 1.54 -17.49 -13.32
C TYR A 340 2.06 -16.06 -13.55
N ILE A 341 1.19 -15.06 -13.53
CA ILE A 341 1.60 -13.64 -13.68
C ILE A 341 2.50 -13.23 -12.52
N HIS A 342 2.18 -13.59 -11.27
CA HIS A 342 3.06 -13.33 -10.13
C HIS A 342 4.46 -13.94 -10.32
N ALA A 343 4.56 -15.16 -10.86
CA ALA A 343 5.85 -15.77 -11.17
C ALA A 343 6.63 -14.96 -12.22
N GLN A 344 5.94 -14.50 -13.28
CA GLN A 344 6.56 -13.67 -14.32
C GLN A 344 7.04 -12.33 -13.77
N VAL A 345 6.22 -11.67 -12.94
CA VAL A 345 6.61 -10.41 -12.26
C VAL A 345 7.85 -10.63 -11.42
N ALA A 346 7.87 -11.64 -10.55
CA ALA A 346 9.01 -11.93 -9.69
C ALA A 346 10.30 -12.18 -10.50
N ILE A 347 10.22 -12.96 -11.58
CA ILE A 347 11.36 -13.25 -12.47
C ILE A 347 11.82 -11.97 -13.20
N ALA A 348 10.89 -11.15 -13.66
CA ALA A 348 11.22 -9.90 -14.33
C ALA A 348 11.88 -8.91 -13.36
N MET A 349 11.36 -8.77 -12.15
CA MET A 349 11.94 -7.94 -11.11
C MET A 349 13.36 -8.38 -10.75
N GLU A 350 13.58 -9.68 -10.52
CA GLU A 350 14.88 -10.26 -10.20
C GLU A 350 15.93 -10.00 -11.29
N LYS A 351 15.49 -9.95 -12.55
CA LYS A 351 16.36 -9.73 -13.71
C LYS A 351 16.69 -8.26 -13.98
N HIS A 352 15.70 -7.38 -13.77
CA HIS A 352 15.79 -5.97 -14.15
C HIS A 352 16.22 -5.07 -12.99
N PHE A 353 15.91 -5.45 -11.76
CA PHE A 353 16.33 -4.72 -10.57
C PHE A 353 17.38 -5.55 -9.84
N SER A 354 18.53 -4.96 -9.55
CA SER A 354 19.40 -5.56 -8.53
C SER A 354 18.59 -5.62 -7.23
N PRO A 355 18.57 -6.75 -6.50
CA PRO A 355 17.83 -6.84 -5.24
C PRO A 355 18.38 -5.77 -4.28
N GLN A 356 17.69 -4.64 -4.24
CA GLN A 356 17.89 -3.59 -3.25
C GLN A 356 16.89 -3.81 -2.12
N ASP A 357 17.18 -3.27 -0.96
CA ASP A 357 16.33 -3.46 0.22
C ASP A 357 14.84 -3.12 -0.05
N GLU A 358 14.57 -2.15 -0.93
CA GLU A 358 13.22 -1.74 -1.30
C GLU A 358 12.43 -2.78 -2.12
N THR A 359 13.09 -3.61 -2.92
CA THR A 359 12.43 -4.58 -3.81
C THR A 359 12.29 -5.97 -3.21
N VAL A 360 12.99 -6.26 -2.12
CA VAL A 360 13.01 -7.59 -1.49
C VAL A 360 11.63 -8.04 -1.02
N SER A 361 10.87 -7.15 -0.42
CA SER A 361 9.52 -7.46 0.09
C SER A 361 8.51 -7.68 -1.03
N GLU A 362 8.61 -6.92 -2.13
CA GLU A 362 7.79 -7.14 -3.33
C GLU A 362 8.13 -8.51 -3.97
N LEU A 363 9.42 -8.84 -4.08
CA LEU A 363 9.88 -10.15 -4.56
C LEU A 363 9.36 -11.29 -3.67
N ALA A 364 9.47 -11.13 -2.35
CA ALA A 364 8.94 -12.10 -1.38
C ALA A 364 7.43 -12.31 -1.59
N HIS A 365 6.67 -11.22 -1.78
CA HIS A 365 5.24 -11.29 -2.05
C HIS A 365 4.94 -12.05 -3.34
N HIS A 366 5.55 -11.66 -4.46
CA HIS A 366 5.25 -12.27 -5.75
C HIS A 366 5.66 -13.74 -5.81
N TYR A 367 6.82 -14.12 -5.28
CA TYR A 367 7.21 -15.53 -5.18
C TYR A 367 6.29 -16.33 -4.26
N LEU A 368 5.85 -15.74 -3.14
CA LEU A 368 4.90 -16.36 -2.22
C LEU A 368 3.55 -16.67 -2.91
N GLN A 369 3.05 -15.74 -3.74
CA GLN A 369 1.82 -15.98 -4.51
C GLN A 369 1.99 -17.05 -5.59
N ALA A 370 3.18 -17.22 -6.12
CA ALA A 370 3.52 -18.18 -7.18
C ALA A 370 3.99 -19.55 -6.65
N GLN A 371 4.24 -19.72 -5.37
CA GLN A 371 4.90 -20.88 -4.74
C GLN A 371 4.34 -22.26 -5.13
N ASN A 372 3.04 -22.33 -5.43
CA ASN A 372 2.36 -23.60 -5.76
C ASN A 372 2.51 -24.03 -7.23
N LEU A 373 3.16 -23.22 -8.07
CA LEU A 373 3.40 -23.57 -9.47
C LEU A 373 4.58 -24.51 -9.63
N ASP A 374 5.65 -24.28 -8.88
CA ASP A 374 6.89 -25.02 -8.97
C ASP A 374 7.62 -25.01 -7.63
N ARG A 375 8.33 -26.12 -7.32
CA ARG A 375 9.14 -26.26 -6.10
C ARG A 375 10.28 -25.25 -6.01
N SER A 376 10.87 -24.87 -7.15
CA SER A 376 11.92 -23.86 -7.21
C SER A 376 11.41 -22.47 -6.81
N LEU A 377 10.16 -22.14 -7.14
CA LEU A 377 9.53 -20.88 -6.75
C LEU A 377 9.24 -20.83 -5.23
N ALA A 378 8.91 -21.97 -4.63
CA ALA A 378 8.75 -22.08 -3.18
C ALA A 378 10.08 -21.82 -2.44
N GLY A 379 11.20 -22.38 -2.95
CA GLY A 379 12.53 -22.08 -2.42
C GLY A 379 12.91 -20.61 -2.54
N LYS A 380 12.63 -19.98 -3.68
CA LYS A 380 12.82 -18.54 -3.87
C LYS A 380 11.93 -17.71 -2.94
N ALA A 381 10.66 -18.10 -2.76
CA ALA A 381 9.77 -17.46 -1.81
C ALA A 381 10.35 -17.48 -0.38
N ALA A 382 10.83 -18.65 0.08
CA ALA A 382 11.47 -18.79 1.39
C ALA A 382 12.72 -17.91 1.52
N HIS A 383 13.56 -17.89 0.48
CA HIS A 383 14.77 -17.08 0.43
C HIS A 383 14.45 -15.57 0.57
N TYR A 384 13.53 -15.04 -0.23
CA TYR A 384 13.17 -13.61 -0.17
C TYR A 384 12.39 -13.25 1.09
N LEU A 385 11.60 -14.18 1.65
CA LEU A 385 10.95 -14.01 2.96
C LEU A 385 11.98 -13.93 4.09
N LEU A 386 13.06 -14.72 4.04
CA LEU A 386 14.17 -14.60 4.97
C LEU A 386 14.86 -13.22 4.85
N GLN A 387 15.15 -12.78 3.63
CA GLN A 387 15.78 -11.47 3.41
C GLN A 387 14.86 -10.31 3.89
N ALA A 388 13.57 -10.35 3.58
CA ALA A 388 12.61 -9.35 4.03
C ALA A 388 12.49 -9.33 5.56
N GLY A 389 12.48 -10.52 6.20
CA GLY A 389 12.51 -10.64 7.66
C GLY A 389 13.79 -10.05 8.27
N ASN A 390 14.95 -10.32 7.66
CA ASN A 390 16.22 -9.75 8.10
C ASN A 390 16.25 -8.22 7.96
N LEU A 391 15.66 -7.68 6.89
CA LEU A 391 15.54 -6.25 6.68
C LEU A 391 14.62 -5.62 7.75
N ALA A 392 13.46 -6.23 7.98
CA ALA A 392 12.53 -5.79 9.02
C ALA A 392 13.17 -5.81 10.43
N ALA A 393 13.94 -6.86 10.75
CA ALA A 393 14.67 -6.95 12.01
C ALA A 393 15.73 -5.85 12.14
N LYS A 394 16.45 -5.53 11.06
CA LYS A 394 17.42 -4.41 11.03
C LYS A 394 16.75 -3.04 11.25
N GLN A 395 15.49 -2.92 10.87
CA GLN A 395 14.66 -1.73 11.07
C GLN A 395 13.89 -1.75 12.40
N PHE A 396 14.19 -2.73 13.27
CA PHE A 396 13.50 -2.96 14.57
C PHE A 396 12.00 -3.25 14.47
N ALA A 397 11.52 -3.62 13.30
CA ALA A 397 10.17 -4.08 13.07
C ALA A 397 10.07 -5.59 13.42
N ASN A 398 10.30 -5.92 14.68
CA ASN A 398 10.46 -7.29 15.16
C ASN A 398 9.22 -8.15 14.91
N VAL A 399 8.01 -7.58 15.04
CA VAL A 399 6.75 -8.30 14.81
C VAL A 399 6.61 -8.67 13.33
N ASP A 400 6.94 -7.73 12.45
CA ASP A 400 6.90 -7.97 11.00
C ASP A 400 7.99 -8.98 10.59
N ALA A 401 9.21 -8.89 11.18
CA ALA A 401 10.28 -9.85 10.95
C ALA A 401 9.84 -11.29 11.29
N VAL A 402 9.26 -11.50 12.47
CA VAL A 402 8.71 -12.80 12.88
C VAL A 402 7.63 -13.27 11.91
N THR A 403 6.78 -12.37 11.41
CA THR A 403 5.74 -12.69 10.44
C THR A 403 6.33 -13.18 9.11
N TYR A 404 7.39 -12.54 8.62
CA TYR A 404 8.13 -12.98 7.43
C TYR A 404 8.74 -14.38 7.63
N TYR A 405 9.45 -14.60 8.75
CA TYR A 405 10.06 -15.90 9.03
C TYR A 405 9.00 -17.01 9.18
N ASN A 406 7.89 -16.73 9.83
CA ASN A 406 6.77 -17.68 9.93
C ASN A 406 6.24 -18.09 8.55
N ARG A 407 6.02 -17.12 7.66
CA ARG A 407 5.61 -17.41 6.28
C ARG A 407 6.69 -18.19 5.54
N GLY A 408 7.98 -17.84 5.70
CA GLY A 408 9.09 -18.58 5.14
C GLY A 408 9.09 -20.04 5.56
N LEU A 409 8.89 -20.33 6.84
CA LEU A 409 8.83 -21.68 7.40
C LEU A 409 7.63 -22.49 6.88
N THR A 410 6.53 -21.83 6.46
CA THR A 410 5.38 -22.54 5.86
C THR A 410 5.60 -22.92 4.39
N VAL A 411 6.55 -22.29 3.71
CA VAL A 411 6.75 -22.48 2.26
C VAL A 411 8.10 -23.10 1.90
N VAL A 412 9.08 -23.05 2.81
CA VAL A 412 10.39 -23.67 2.58
C VAL A 412 10.22 -25.17 2.29
N PRO A 413 10.80 -25.70 1.19
CA PRO A 413 10.70 -27.10 0.85
C PRO A 413 11.28 -28.00 1.96
N ASP A 414 10.67 -29.15 2.22
CA ASP A 414 11.17 -30.09 3.25
C ASP A 414 12.60 -30.58 2.96
N THR A 415 13.04 -30.51 1.70
CA THR A 415 14.38 -30.87 1.26
C THR A 415 15.41 -29.76 1.48
N ASP A 416 14.98 -28.52 1.78
CA ASP A 416 15.85 -27.37 2.01
C ASP A 416 16.05 -27.18 3.53
N GLN A 417 16.88 -28.05 4.11
CA GLN A 417 17.20 -28.00 5.53
C GLN A 417 18.00 -26.74 5.90
N ALA A 418 18.91 -26.30 5.01
CA ALA A 418 19.69 -25.08 5.21
C ALA A 418 18.79 -23.83 5.26
N GLY A 419 17.83 -23.70 4.31
CA GLY A 419 16.86 -22.62 4.32
C GLY A 419 15.97 -22.63 5.58
N ARG A 420 15.53 -23.81 6.03
CA ARG A 420 14.75 -23.97 7.27
C ARG A 420 15.57 -23.56 8.50
N TYR A 421 16.84 -23.97 8.57
CA TYR A 421 17.74 -23.57 9.63
C TYR A 421 17.94 -22.06 9.67
N ALA A 422 18.20 -21.43 8.53
CA ALA A 422 18.40 -20.00 8.44
C ALA A 422 17.17 -19.20 8.92
N LEU A 423 15.96 -19.64 8.54
CA LEU A 423 14.71 -19.03 8.98
C LEU A 423 14.48 -19.18 10.49
N LEU A 424 14.71 -20.37 11.06
CA LEU A 424 14.59 -20.61 12.50
C LEU A 424 15.61 -19.82 13.30
N SER A 425 16.87 -19.82 12.86
CA SER A 425 17.97 -19.08 13.51
C SER A 425 17.69 -17.58 13.51
N ALA A 426 17.24 -17.03 12.39
CA ALA A 426 16.90 -15.61 12.28
C ALA A 426 15.72 -15.26 13.21
N ARG A 427 14.67 -16.12 13.30
CA ARG A 427 13.51 -15.90 14.16
C ARG A 427 13.87 -16.02 15.65
N GLU A 428 14.70 -17.00 16.01
CA GLU A 428 15.25 -17.18 17.36
C GLU A 428 15.96 -15.91 17.84
N HIS A 429 16.81 -15.32 17.00
CA HIS A 429 17.52 -14.09 17.34
C HIS A 429 16.57 -12.93 17.65
N VAL A 430 15.46 -12.81 16.91
CA VAL A 430 14.45 -11.78 17.17
C VAL A 430 13.74 -12.07 18.50
N TYR A 431 13.36 -13.32 18.79
CA TYR A 431 12.75 -13.70 20.08
C TYR A 431 13.71 -13.48 21.25
N TYR A 432 14.99 -13.76 21.06
CA TYR A 432 16.03 -13.45 22.05
C TYR A 432 16.05 -11.94 22.36
N ALA A 433 16.08 -11.11 21.33
CA ALA A 433 16.13 -9.67 21.44
C ALA A 433 14.87 -9.09 22.12
N GLN A 434 13.68 -9.65 21.83
CA GLN A 434 12.40 -9.29 22.47
C GLN A 434 12.26 -9.84 23.91
N GLY A 435 13.18 -10.69 24.38
CA GLY A 435 13.03 -11.37 25.67
C GLY A 435 11.92 -12.42 25.73
N ASN A 436 11.38 -12.84 24.57
CA ASN A 436 10.36 -13.89 24.47
C ASN A 436 11.00 -15.27 24.60
N ARG A 437 11.26 -15.66 25.86
CA ARG A 437 12.04 -16.86 26.18
C ARG A 437 11.35 -18.16 25.81
N ASP A 438 10.02 -18.22 25.88
CA ASP A 438 9.26 -19.43 25.55
C ASP A 438 9.35 -19.71 24.04
N ALA A 439 9.06 -18.73 23.19
CA ALA A 439 9.17 -18.88 21.74
C ALA A 439 10.63 -19.12 21.28
N GLN A 440 11.61 -18.48 21.94
CA GLN A 440 13.03 -18.72 21.71
C GLN A 440 13.41 -20.18 22.00
N GLN A 441 12.94 -20.73 23.13
CA GLN A 441 13.22 -22.11 23.51
C GLN A 441 12.65 -23.11 22.50
N ASP A 442 11.45 -22.85 21.98
CA ASP A 442 10.83 -23.69 20.94
C ASP A 442 11.68 -23.71 19.66
N ASP A 443 12.19 -22.55 19.24
CA ASP A 443 13.07 -22.45 18.08
C ASP A 443 14.44 -23.13 18.29
N LEU A 444 15.03 -22.99 19.47
CA LEU A 444 16.29 -23.66 19.81
C LEU A 444 16.15 -25.19 19.79
N VAL A 445 15.03 -25.72 20.26
CA VAL A 445 14.73 -27.16 20.20
C VAL A 445 14.61 -27.60 18.73
N ALA A 446 13.85 -26.85 17.91
CA ALA A 446 13.67 -27.15 16.49
C ALA A 446 15.01 -27.09 15.71
N LEU A 447 15.86 -26.11 16.00
CA LEU A 447 17.20 -26.00 15.44
C LEU A 447 18.09 -27.18 15.83
N TRP A 448 18.05 -27.60 17.09
CA TRP A 448 18.84 -28.72 17.57
C TRP A 448 18.42 -30.05 16.91
N GLU A 449 17.13 -30.30 16.77
CA GLU A 449 16.59 -31.47 16.04
C GLU A 449 17.02 -31.46 14.58
N LEU A 450 16.88 -30.30 13.91
CA LEU A 450 17.23 -30.14 12.49
C LEU A 450 18.70 -30.43 12.22
N VAL A 451 19.64 -29.94 13.05
CA VAL A 451 21.08 -30.17 12.89
C VAL A 451 21.45 -31.65 13.03
N GLN A 452 20.73 -32.42 13.85
CA GLN A 452 20.98 -33.86 13.97
C GLN A 452 20.59 -34.65 12.72
N ASP A 453 19.59 -34.16 11.96
CA ASP A 453 19.13 -34.80 10.74
C ASP A 453 19.91 -34.35 9.48
N MET A 454 20.75 -33.28 9.62
CA MET A 454 21.56 -32.74 8.53
C MET A 454 22.78 -33.61 8.22
N THR A 455 23.14 -33.70 6.94
CA THR A 455 24.40 -34.33 6.51
C THR A 455 25.62 -33.49 6.93
N THR A 456 26.79 -34.11 6.93
CA THR A 456 28.04 -33.43 7.30
C THR A 456 28.35 -32.24 6.34
N GLU A 457 27.93 -32.33 5.09
CA GLU A 457 28.07 -31.22 4.12
C GLU A 457 27.14 -30.06 4.45
N GLU A 458 25.86 -30.35 4.74
CA GLU A 458 24.87 -29.36 5.17
C GLU A 458 25.24 -28.71 6.50
N GLN A 459 25.80 -29.48 7.44
CA GLN A 459 26.30 -28.94 8.71
C GLN A 459 27.49 -28.00 8.54
N ALA A 460 28.25 -28.11 7.45
CA ALA A 460 29.36 -27.23 7.16
C ALA A 460 28.95 -25.91 6.46
N GLU A 461 27.75 -25.86 5.88
CA GLU A 461 27.18 -24.67 5.26
C GLU A 461 26.40 -23.79 6.26
N VAL A 462 26.09 -24.32 7.42
CA VAL A 462 25.33 -23.71 8.52
C VAL A 462 26.27 -23.19 9.61
#